data_bc528a97abd6c1a37a89576c66ac5c3d
#
_entry.id   bc528a97abd6c1a37a89576c66ac5c3d
#
_cell.length_a   1.000
_cell.length_b   1.000
_cell.length_c   1.000
_cell.angle_alpha   90.00
_cell.angle_beta   90.00
_cell.angle_gamma   90.00
#
_symmetry.space_group_name_H-M   'P 1'
#
loop_
_entity.id
_entity.type
_entity.pdbx_description
1 polymer ?
#
loop_
_entity_poly.entity_id
_entity_poly.type
_entity_poly.pdbx_seq_one_letter_code
_entity_poly.pdbx_strand_id
1 'polypeptide(L)'
;KGENEKACDIIQNICDKYAEDEMEKGWYLQLQARYKYTLSKIESNKLQKSAFQRNNSLLKPKDGVVYKKIEKINATRANRIIKWIESHDDYQSLMISIDGILQNVSFGIQSEKFEDAIHNLGLSIGFVCQRPDKEIKKGPDNLWGDVDGQYFLFECKNEVDENRSEINKTEAGQMNNHCGWFTEE
;
A
#
# COMPACT_ATOMS: atom_id res chain seq x y z
N LYS A 1 -4.90 11.25 9.28
CA LYS A 1 -4.20 10.18 10.06
C LYS A 1 -4.38 10.41 11.58
N GLY A 2 -4.01 11.59 12.13
CA GLY A 2 -4.01 11.84 13.56
C GLY A 2 -5.36 11.67 14.29
N GLU A 3 -6.49 11.88 13.65
CA GLU A 3 -7.81 11.67 14.26
C GLU A 3 -8.12 10.18 14.42
N ASN A 4 -7.73 9.33 13.47
CA ASN A 4 -7.95 7.89 13.59
C ASN A 4 -7.04 7.24 14.62
N GLU A 5 -5.81 7.72 14.79
CA GLU A 5 -4.93 7.29 15.87
C GLU A 5 -5.52 7.65 17.24
N LYS A 6 -5.92 8.91 17.42
CA LYS A 6 -6.61 9.34 18.65
C LYS A 6 -7.88 8.54 18.95
N ALA A 7 -8.67 8.23 17.91
CA ALA A 7 -9.86 7.39 18.09
C ALA A 7 -9.48 5.98 18.57
N CYS A 8 -8.43 5.36 18.04
CA CYS A 8 -7.93 4.06 18.49
C CYS A 8 -7.50 4.11 19.97
N ASP A 9 -6.79 5.16 20.39
CA ASP A 9 -6.32 5.33 21.78
C ASP A 9 -7.49 5.54 22.75
N ILE A 10 -8.50 6.33 22.34
CA ILE A 10 -9.71 6.54 23.15
C ILE A 10 -10.47 5.23 23.33
N ILE A 11 -10.67 4.47 22.25
CA ILE A 11 -11.36 3.19 22.28
C ILE A 11 -10.62 2.20 23.18
N GLN A 12 -9.28 2.14 23.10
CA GLN A 12 -8.47 1.30 23.97
C GLN A 12 -8.67 1.66 25.43
N ASN A 13 -8.57 2.95 25.76
CA ASN A 13 -8.78 3.44 27.13
C ASN A 13 -10.18 3.13 27.67
N ILE A 14 -11.21 3.22 26.81
CA ILE A 14 -12.59 2.88 27.20
C ILE A 14 -12.70 1.36 27.43
N CYS A 15 -12.16 0.56 26.53
CA CYS A 15 -12.16 -0.90 26.64
C CYS A 15 -11.51 -1.35 27.95
N ASP A 16 -10.33 -0.80 28.27
CA ASP A 16 -9.57 -1.18 29.46
C ASP A 16 -10.26 -0.77 30.78
N LYS A 17 -11.07 0.29 30.75
CA LYS A 17 -11.75 0.81 31.95
C LYS A 17 -13.15 0.25 32.17
N TYR A 18 -13.88 -0.01 31.12
CA TYR A 18 -15.33 -0.22 31.19
C TYR A 18 -15.80 -1.55 30.62
N ALA A 19 -14.97 -2.29 29.88
CA ALA A 19 -15.39 -3.57 29.34
C ALA A 19 -15.60 -4.61 30.46
N GLU A 20 -16.84 -5.03 30.65
CA GLU A 20 -17.25 -5.91 31.74
C GLU A 20 -16.92 -7.39 31.46
N ASP A 21 -16.96 -7.79 30.19
CA ASP A 21 -16.70 -9.16 29.77
C ASP A 21 -15.91 -9.26 28.45
N GLU A 22 -15.57 -10.49 28.05
CA GLU A 22 -14.81 -10.76 26.81
C GLU A 22 -15.64 -10.47 25.55
N MET A 23 -16.94 -10.58 25.58
CA MET A 23 -17.79 -10.26 24.42
C MET A 23 -17.80 -8.75 24.15
N GLU A 24 -17.86 -7.97 25.21
CA GLU A 24 -17.81 -6.50 25.16
C GLU A 24 -16.43 -6.04 24.70
N LYS A 25 -15.34 -6.61 25.23
CA LYS A 25 -13.98 -6.37 24.72
C LYS A 25 -13.86 -6.66 23.21
N GLY A 26 -14.49 -7.74 22.74
CA GLY A 26 -14.57 -8.03 21.33
C GLY A 26 -15.19 -6.89 20.51
N TRP A 27 -16.25 -6.28 21.02
CA TRP A 27 -16.91 -5.15 20.39
C TRP A 27 -16.00 -3.94 20.25
N TYR A 28 -15.29 -3.56 21.31
CA TYR A 28 -14.32 -2.47 21.26
C TYR A 28 -13.17 -2.73 20.31
N LEU A 29 -12.66 -3.96 20.25
CA LEU A 29 -11.63 -4.36 19.31
C LEU A 29 -12.09 -4.26 17.84
N GLN A 30 -13.35 -4.63 17.54
CA GLN A 30 -13.91 -4.45 16.19
C GLN A 30 -14.03 -2.97 15.83
N LEU A 31 -14.47 -2.12 16.77
CA LEU A 31 -14.54 -0.69 16.55
C LEU A 31 -13.15 -0.08 16.31
N GLN A 32 -12.16 -0.50 17.09
CA GLN A 32 -10.76 -0.10 16.90
C GLN A 32 -10.22 -0.58 15.55
N ALA A 33 -10.53 -1.81 15.12
CA ALA A 33 -10.16 -2.34 13.81
C ALA A 33 -10.66 -1.47 12.67
N ARG A 34 -11.88 -0.92 12.77
CA ARG A 34 -12.46 -0.01 11.78
C ARG A 34 -11.61 1.26 11.59
N TYR A 35 -11.22 1.91 12.67
CA TYR A 35 -10.37 3.11 12.58
C TYR A 35 -8.94 2.78 12.17
N LYS A 36 -8.42 1.63 12.63
CA LYS A 36 -7.09 1.15 12.27
C LYS A 36 -6.98 0.78 10.80
N TYR A 37 -8.08 0.45 10.11
CA TYR A 37 -8.08 0.06 8.70
C TYR A 37 -7.50 1.12 7.76
N THR A 38 -7.71 2.40 8.06
CA THR A 38 -7.14 3.51 7.30
C THR A 38 -5.67 3.76 7.60
N LEU A 39 -5.16 3.23 8.71
CA LEU A 39 -3.78 3.37 9.15
C LEU A 39 -2.93 2.17 8.72
N SER A 40 -3.45 0.96 8.96
CA SER A 40 -2.80 -0.30 8.63
C SER A 40 -3.84 -1.42 8.47
N LYS A 41 -3.99 -1.94 7.26
CA LYS A 41 -4.89 -3.08 7.00
C LYS A 41 -4.49 -4.35 7.76
N ILE A 42 -3.18 -4.58 7.94
CA ILE A 42 -2.65 -5.73 8.68
C ILE A 42 -3.05 -5.65 10.15
N GLU A 43 -2.81 -4.50 10.79
CA GLU A 43 -3.17 -4.32 12.21
C GLU A 43 -4.68 -4.34 12.41
N SER A 44 -5.45 -3.72 11.52
CA SER A 44 -6.90 -3.81 11.51
C SER A 44 -7.38 -5.26 11.48
N ASN A 45 -6.82 -6.07 10.59
CA ASN A 45 -7.19 -7.47 10.47
C ASN A 45 -6.78 -8.30 11.69
N LYS A 46 -5.63 -8.00 12.32
CA LYS A 46 -5.24 -8.61 13.60
C LYS A 46 -6.25 -8.30 14.71
N LEU A 47 -6.65 -7.04 14.83
CA LEU A 47 -7.67 -6.61 15.77
C LEU A 47 -9.02 -7.28 15.51
N GLN A 48 -9.44 -7.36 14.23
CA GLN A 48 -10.68 -8.05 13.85
C GLN A 48 -10.65 -9.55 14.17
N LYS A 49 -9.51 -10.22 13.99
CA LYS A 49 -9.33 -11.62 14.42
C LYS A 49 -9.48 -11.76 15.93
N SER A 50 -8.83 -10.91 16.71
CA SER A 50 -8.96 -10.90 18.16
C SER A 50 -10.38 -10.59 18.63
N ALA A 51 -11.07 -9.68 17.94
CA ALA A 51 -12.46 -9.34 18.20
C ALA A 51 -13.37 -10.57 17.99
N PHE A 52 -13.24 -11.24 16.85
CA PHE A 52 -14.04 -12.41 16.50
C PHE A 52 -13.77 -13.62 17.42
N GLN A 53 -12.53 -13.80 17.88
CA GLN A 53 -12.19 -14.85 18.85
C GLN A 53 -12.87 -14.62 20.21
N ARG A 54 -13.08 -13.37 20.61
CA ARG A 54 -13.75 -13.00 21.86
C ARG A 54 -15.27 -13.00 21.73
N ASN A 55 -15.76 -12.63 20.56
CA ASN A 55 -17.17 -12.53 20.27
C ASN A 55 -17.45 -13.00 18.83
N ASN A 56 -17.90 -14.21 18.69
CA ASN A 56 -18.18 -14.85 17.38
C ASN A 56 -19.42 -14.31 16.67
N SER A 57 -20.21 -13.46 17.31
CA SER A 57 -21.32 -12.74 16.69
C SER A 57 -20.87 -11.52 15.87
N LEU A 58 -19.58 -11.14 15.97
CA LEU A 58 -19.00 -10.01 15.24
C LEU A 58 -18.63 -10.40 13.81
N LEU A 59 -18.17 -9.40 13.05
CA LEU A 59 -17.73 -9.59 11.68
C LEU A 59 -16.57 -10.59 11.61
N LYS A 60 -16.74 -11.62 10.78
CA LYS A 60 -15.68 -12.60 10.51
C LYS A 60 -14.51 -11.87 9.83
N PRO A 61 -13.28 -12.03 10.34
CA PRO A 61 -12.11 -11.44 9.70
C PRO A 61 -11.89 -12.05 8.31
N LYS A 62 -11.44 -11.24 7.37
CA LYS A 62 -10.91 -11.78 6.11
C LYS A 62 -9.60 -12.51 6.39
N ASP A 63 -9.28 -13.52 5.60
CA ASP A 63 -7.96 -14.10 5.58
C ASP A 63 -6.94 -12.98 5.37
N GLY A 64 -5.91 -12.99 6.20
CA GLY A 64 -5.13 -11.79 6.48
C GLY A 64 -4.50 -11.17 5.24
N VAL A 65 -4.52 -9.86 5.18
CA VAL A 65 -3.60 -9.13 4.31
C VAL A 65 -2.19 -9.34 4.90
N VAL A 66 -1.48 -10.28 4.33
CA VAL A 66 -0.05 -10.52 4.62
C VAL A 66 0.72 -9.90 3.48
N TYR A 67 1.69 -9.04 3.81
CA TYR A 67 2.64 -8.60 2.81
C TYR A 67 3.36 -9.83 2.25
N LYS A 68 3.33 -9.98 0.93
CA LYS A 68 4.14 -10.98 0.24
C LYS A 68 5.33 -10.25 -0.38
N LYS A 69 6.50 -10.53 0.17
CA LYS A 69 7.77 -10.07 -0.39
C LYS A 69 7.87 -10.55 -1.85
N ILE A 70 8.40 -9.71 -2.72
CA ILE A 70 8.73 -10.14 -4.09
C ILE A 70 9.76 -11.26 -4.00
N GLU A 71 9.36 -12.47 -4.40
CA GLU A 71 10.24 -13.64 -4.45
C GLU A 71 11.22 -13.53 -5.63
N LYS A 72 12.17 -14.46 -5.67
CA LYS A 72 13.15 -14.51 -6.75
C LYS A 72 12.46 -14.53 -8.13
N ILE A 73 12.77 -13.54 -8.95
CA ILE A 73 12.20 -13.38 -10.27
C ILE A 73 12.92 -14.30 -11.25
N ASN A 74 12.24 -15.34 -11.73
CA ASN A 74 12.82 -16.36 -12.60
C ASN A 74 12.62 -16.06 -14.10
N ALA A 75 11.67 -15.18 -14.46
CA ALA A 75 11.41 -14.83 -15.85
C ALA A 75 12.28 -13.64 -16.29
N THR A 76 12.77 -13.68 -17.51
CA THR A 76 13.49 -12.55 -18.08
C THR A 76 12.55 -11.33 -18.20
N ARG A 77 13.12 -10.14 -18.16
CA ARG A 77 12.38 -8.89 -18.33
C ARG A 77 11.62 -8.84 -19.65
N ALA A 78 12.23 -9.32 -20.73
CA ALA A 78 11.58 -9.43 -22.04
C ALA A 78 10.31 -10.30 -21.99
N ASN A 79 10.35 -11.45 -21.31
CA ASN A 79 9.19 -12.32 -21.18
C ASN A 79 8.05 -11.65 -20.37
N ARG A 80 8.37 -10.82 -19.40
CA ARG A 80 7.35 -10.05 -18.65
C ARG A 80 6.71 -8.97 -19.49
N ILE A 81 7.50 -8.28 -20.33
CA ILE A 81 6.98 -7.31 -21.32
C ILE A 81 6.04 -7.98 -22.31
N ILE A 82 6.44 -9.12 -22.87
CA ILE A 82 5.59 -9.89 -23.78
C ILE A 82 4.27 -10.26 -23.11
N LYS A 83 4.31 -10.82 -21.90
CA LYS A 83 3.10 -11.17 -21.15
C LYS A 83 2.22 -9.95 -20.83
N TRP A 84 2.82 -8.79 -20.56
CA TRP A 84 2.06 -7.56 -20.34
C TRP A 84 1.36 -7.12 -21.64
N ILE A 85 2.03 -7.19 -22.78
CA ILE A 85 1.42 -6.92 -24.10
C ILE A 85 0.28 -7.92 -24.38
N GLU A 86 0.52 -9.21 -24.19
CA GLU A 86 -0.46 -10.29 -24.40
C GLU A 86 -1.64 -10.26 -23.42
N SER A 87 -1.56 -9.51 -22.33
CA SER A 87 -2.68 -9.32 -21.39
C SER A 87 -3.76 -8.37 -21.92
N HIS A 88 -3.51 -7.70 -23.04
CA HIS A 88 -4.48 -6.84 -23.71
C HIS A 88 -5.18 -7.60 -24.83
N ASP A 89 -6.51 -7.43 -24.92
CA ASP A 89 -7.33 -8.18 -25.87
C ASP A 89 -6.99 -7.89 -27.34
N ASP A 90 -6.57 -6.66 -27.63
CA ASP A 90 -6.21 -6.22 -28.97
C ASP A 90 -5.22 -5.02 -28.95
N TYR A 91 -4.79 -4.62 -30.15
CA TYR A 91 -3.89 -3.47 -30.32
C TYR A 91 -4.49 -2.16 -29.79
N GLN A 92 -5.79 -1.98 -29.90
CA GLN A 92 -6.43 -0.73 -29.45
C GLN A 92 -6.44 -0.62 -27.93
N SER A 93 -6.76 -1.71 -27.23
CA SER A 93 -6.72 -1.77 -25.78
C SER A 93 -5.30 -1.56 -25.23
N LEU A 94 -4.29 -2.12 -25.92
CA LEU A 94 -2.88 -1.86 -25.61
C LEU A 94 -2.53 -0.38 -25.75
N MET A 95 -2.90 0.25 -26.87
CA MET A 95 -2.61 1.68 -27.09
C MET A 95 -3.32 2.58 -26.08
N ILE A 96 -4.58 2.30 -25.75
CA ILE A 96 -5.32 3.04 -24.71
C ILE A 96 -4.60 2.93 -23.36
N SER A 97 -4.10 1.73 -23.03
CA SER A 97 -3.35 1.51 -21.79
C SER A 97 -2.04 2.31 -21.76
N ILE A 98 -1.29 2.31 -22.85
CA ILE A 98 -0.04 3.09 -22.98
C ILE A 98 -0.33 4.59 -22.89
N ASP A 99 -1.32 5.09 -23.63
CA ASP A 99 -1.71 6.50 -23.59
C ASP A 99 -2.17 6.92 -22.19
N GLY A 100 -2.92 6.06 -21.50
CA GLY A 100 -3.34 6.29 -20.12
C GLY A 100 -2.16 6.40 -19.16
N ILE A 101 -1.13 5.55 -19.30
CA ILE A 101 0.10 5.65 -18.54
C ILE A 101 0.80 6.98 -18.82
N LEU A 102 1.04 7.30 -20.11
CA LEU A 102 1.77 8.50 -20.51
C LEU A 102 1.07 9.80 -20.07
N GLN A 103 -0.25 9.86 -20.16
CA GLN A 103 -1.03 11.01 -19.71
C GLN A 103 -0.94 11.23 -18.21
N ASN A 104 -0.89 10.16 -17.42
CA ASN A 104 -0.88 10.24 -15.97
C ASN A 104 0.54 10.31 -15.37
N VAL A 105 1.60 10.02 -16.12
CA VAL A 105 3.01 10.27 -15.74
C VAL A 105 3.38 11.73 -16.09
N SER A 106 2.55 12.69 -15.70
CA SER A 106 2.76 14.10 -15.96
C SER A 106 2.69 14.89 -14.66
N PHE A 107 3.45 15.98 -14.59
CA PHE A 107 3.41 16.87 -13.44
C PHE A 107 2.02 17.48 -13.25
N GLY A 108 1.58 17.61 -11.99
CA GLY A 108 0.28 18.21 -11.64
C GLY A 108 -0.92 17.26 -11.74
N ILE A 109 -0.72 16.01 -12.12
CA ILE A 109 -1.77 14.98 -12.03
C ILE A 109 -1.98 14.59 -10.57
N GLN A 110 -3.22 14.29 -10.19
CA GLN A 110 -3.58 13.83 -8.84
C GLN A 110 -2.68 12.68 -8.39
N SER A 111 -2.17 12.74 -7.16
CA SER A 111 -1.15 11.81 -6.62
C SER A 111 -1.49 10.35 -6.85
N GLU A 112 -2.71 9.91 -6.55
CA GLU A 112 -3.08 8.50 -6.70
C GLU A 112 -3.02 8.03 -8.17
N LYS A 113 -3.42 8.88 -9.12
CA LYS A 113 -3.35 8.57 -10.55
C LYS A 113 -1.91 8.51 -11.04
N PHE A 114 -1.08 9.43 -10.56
CA PHE A 114 0.35 9.43 -10.88
C PHE A 114 1.05 8.19 -10.34
N GLU A 115 0.80 7.82 -9.09
CA GLU A 115 1.35 6.60 -8.48
C GLU A 115 0.89 5.32 -9.20
N ASP A 116 -0.40 5.24 -9.60
CA ASP A 116 -0.92 4.14 -10.44
C ASP A 116 -0.22 4.10 -11.80
N ALA A 117 0.04 5.26 -12.41
CA ALA A 117 0.73 5.33 -13.69
C ALA A 117 2.19 4.88 -13.57
N ILE A 118 2.90 5.27 -12.51
CA ILE A 118 4.26 4.78 -12.22
C ILE A 118 4.27 3.26 -12.03
N HIS A 119 3.28 2.71 -11.31
CA HIS A 119 3.13 1.26 -11.17
C HIS A 119 2.96 0.55 -12.52
N ASN A 120 2.03 1.03 -13.35
CA ASN A 120 1.74 0.46 -14.66
C ASN A 120 2.89 0.65 -15.64
N LEU A 121 3.62 1.75 -15.55
CA LEU A 121 4.85 1.97 -16.32
C LEU A 121 5.89 0.88 -15.97
N GLY A 122 6.10 0.62 -14.69
CA GLY A 122 7.01 -0.45 -14.26
C GLY A 122 6.63 -1.82 -14.85
N LEU A 123 5.34 -2.18 -14.79
CA LEU A 123 4.83 -3.42 -15.38
C LEU A 123 5.05 -3.46 -16.90
N SER A 124 4.74 -2.37 -17.61
CA SER A 124 4.85 -2.29 -19.08
C SER A 124 6.29 -2.47 -19.59
N ILE A 125 7.27 -2.02 -18.80
CA ILE A 125 8.70 -2.20 -19.12
C ILE A 125 9.33 -3.42 -18.45
N GLY A 126 8.50 -4.27 -17.86
CA GLY A 126 8.84 -5.62 -17.42
C GLY A 126 9.42 -5.74 -16.01
N PHE A 127 9.20 -4.80 -15.14
CA PHE A 127 9.47 -4.97 -13.71
C PHE A 127 8.34 -5.76 -13.02
N VAL A 128 8.64 -6.33 -11.87
CA VAL A 128 7.62 -6.81 -10.93
C VAL A 128 7.32 -5.67 -9.97
N CYS A 129 6.09 -5.21 -9.93
CA CYS A 129 5.71 -3.99 -9.24
C CYS A 129 4.75 -4.28 -8.09
N GLN A 130 4.90 -3.52 -7.00
CA GLN A 130 4.01 -3.47 -5.85
C GLN A 130 3.77 -2.02 -5.43
N ARG A 131 2.67 -1.78 -4.74
CA ARG A 131 2.36 -0.49 -4.11
C ARG A 131 2.19 -0.68 -2.59
N PRO A 132 3.28 -0.82 -1.83
CA PRO A 132 3.22 -1.19 -0.42
C PRO A 132 2.40 -0.21 0.43
N ASP A 133 2.54 1.12 0.22
CA ASP A 133 1.71 2.09 0.97
C ASP A 133 0.22 1.91 0.67
N LYS A 134 -0.16 1.68 -0.58
CA LYS A 134 -1.57 1.43 -0.95
C LYS A 134 -2.10 0.10 -0.39
N GLU A 135 -1.30 -0.95 -0.44
CA GLU A 135 -1.69 -2.31 -0.07
C GLU A 135 -1.74 -2.52 1.45
N ILE A 136 -0.72 -2.05 2.16
CA ILE A 136 -0.53 -2.31 3.59
C ILE A 136 -0.36 -1.06 4.46
N LYS A 137 -0.36 0.13 3.86
CA LYS A 137 -0.13 1.42 4.52
C LYS A 137 1.25 1.54 5.17
N LYS A 138 2.23 0.89 4.58
CA LYS A 138 3.64 0.95 4.97
C LYS A 138 4.52 0.82 3.73
N GLY A 139 5.71 1.39 3.78
CA GLY A 139 6.66 1.33 2.67
C GLY A 139 6.42 2.42 1.62
N PRO A 140 7.13 2.36 0.49
CA PRO A 140 7.08 3.36 -0.57
C PRO A 140 5.78 3.33 -1.36
N ASP A 141 5.50 4.41 -2.09
CA ASP A 141 4.36 4.49 -3.02
C ASP A 141 4.44 3.44 -4.12
N ASN A 142 5.65 3.18 -4.62
CA ASN A 142 5.93 2.13 -5.58
C ASN A 142 7.24 1.39 -5.25
N LEU A 143 7.23 0.08 -5.46
CA LEU A 143 8.38 -0.79 -5.35
C LEU A 143 8.47 -1.63 -6.62
N TRP A 144 9.60 -1.52 -7.34
CA TRP A 144 9.86 -2.32 -8.53
C TRP A 144 11.02 -3.28 -8.28
N GLY A 145 10.84 -4.54 -8.62
CA GLY A 145 11.88 -5.55 -8.57
C GLY A 145 12.26 -6.06 -9.96
N ASP A 146 13.55 -6.29 -10.18
CA ASP A 146 14.07 -6.92 -11.39
C ASP A 146 14.80 -8.24 -11.05
N VAL A 147 15.27 -8.94 -12.06
CA VAL A 147 16.19 -10.07 -11.92
C VAL A 147 17.42 -9.63 -11.12
N ASP A 148 18.15 -10.55 -10.58
CA ASP A 148 19.38 -10.31 -9.81
C ASP A 148 19.21 -9.57 -8.47
N GLY A 149 17.96 -9.47 -7.97
CA GLY A 149 17.68 -8.87 -6.66
C GLY A 149 17.88 -7.34 -6.64
N GLN A 150 17.74 -6.69 -7.79
CA GLN A 150 17.72 -5.23 -7.87
C GLN A 150 16.32 -4.71 -7.60
N TYR A 151 16.22 -3.68 -6.75
CA TYR A 151 14.95 -3.06 -6.39
C TYR A 151 15.03 -1.55 -6.50
N PHE A 152 13.92 -0.93 -6.91
CA PHE A 152 13.75 0.50 -6.99
C PHE A 152 12.57 0.91 -6.12
N LEU A 153 12.82 1.81 -5.19
CA LEU A 153 11.83 2.38 -4.30
C LEU A 153 11.48 3.79 -4.80
N PHE A 154 10.21 4.09 -4.91
CA PHE A 154 9.72 5.38 -5.35
C PHE A 154 8.82 6.01 -4.28
N GLU A 155 9.13 7.25 -3.94
CA GLU A 155 8.28 8.15 -3.18
C GLU A 155 7.86 9.27 -4.12
N CYS A 156 6.58 9.32 -4.46
CA CYS A 156 6.04 10.20 -5.49
C CYS A 156 5.63 11.56 -4.90
N LYS A 157 6.11 12.65 -5.50
CA LYS A 157 5.80 14.03 -5.09
C LYS A 157 5.37 14.84 -6.32
N ASN A 158 4.14 14.62 -6.75
CA ASN A 158 3.61 15.20 -7.99
C ASN A 158 2.74 16.46 -7.79
N GLU A 159 2.06 16.58 -6.64
CA GLU A 159 1.24 17.74 -6.28
C GLU A 159 2.06 18.76 -5.47
N VAL A 160 3.18 19.23 -6.02
CA VAL A 160 4.06 20.23 -5.41
C VAL A 160 4.09 21.50 -6.26
N ASP A 161 4.57 22.61 -5.68
CA ASP A 161 4.71 23.89 -6.41
C ASP A 161 5.67 23.74 -7.60
N GLU A 162 5.27 24.21 -8.78
CA GLU A 162 6.08 24.14 -10.02
C GLU A 162 7.42 24.87 -9.91
N ASN A 163 7.49 25.91 -9.06
CA ASN A 163 8.72 26.66 -8.83
C ASN A 163 9.62 26.02 -7.79
N ARG A 164 9.24 24.90 -7.26
CA ARG A 164 10.00 24.20 -6.23
C ARG A 164 11.25 23.59 -6.84
N SER A 165 12.41 23.99 -6.35
CA SER A 165 13.73 23.54 -6.80
C SER A 165 14.39 22.49 -5.91
N GLU A 166 13.82 22.20 -4.73
CA GLU A 166 14.49 21.36 -3.72
C GLU A 166 13.54 20.34 -3.10
N ILE A 167 14.09 19.16 -2.79
CA ILE A 167 13.45 18.18 -1.93
C ILE A 167 13.72 18.60 -0.49
N ASN A 168 12.68 18.75 0.33
CA ASN A 168 12.84 19.15 1.71
C ASN A 168 13.31 17.99 2.61
N LYS A 169 13.83 18.33 3.80
CA LYS A 169 14.37 17.35 4.76
C LYS A 169 13.34 16.28 5.20
N THR A 170 12.07 16.65 5.29
CA THR A 170 11.01 15.71 5.69
C THR A 170 10.79 14.65 4.63
N GLU A 171 10.80 15.04 3.36
CA GLU A 171 10.64 14.11 2.22
C GLU A 171 11.86 13.19 2.06
N ALA A 172 13.06 13.74 2.24
CA ALA A 172 14.26 12.91 2.29
C ALA A 172 14.21 11.91 3.47
N GLY A 173 13.64 12.32 4.61
CA GLY A 173 13.38 11.45 5.76
C GLY A 173 12.38 10.35 5.47
N GLN A 174 11.33 10.62 4.67
CA GLN A 174 10.37 9.60 4.23
C GLN A 174 11.08 8.50 3.43
N MET A 175 11.92 8.87 2.45
CA MET A 175 12.68 7.89 1.67
C MET A 175 13.62 7.06 2.56
N ASN A 176 14.30 7.65 3.53
CA ASN A 176 15.12 6.89 4.47
C ASN A 176 14.29 5.88 5.28
N ASN A 177 13.09 6.25 5.72
CA ASN A 177 12.19 5.34 6.40
C ASN A 177 11.74 4.18 5.50
N HIS A 178 11.50 4.44 4.21
CA HIS A 178 11.16 3.40 3.23
C HIS A 178 12.32 2.45 2.97
N CYS A 179 13.55 2.96 2.92
CA CYS A 179 14.75 2.11 2.83
C CYS A 179 14.91 1.24 4.09
N GLY A 180 14.66 1.79 5.29
CA GLY A 180 14.63 1.03 6.54
C GLY A 180 13.59 -0.07 6.51
N TRP A 181 12.35 0.27 6.17
CA TRP A 181 11.26 -0.70 6.02
C TRP A 181 11.63 -1.84 5.05
N PHE A 182 12.21 -1.51 3.89
CA PHE A 182 12.58 -2.50 2.88
C PHE A 182 13.66 -3.48 3.36
N THR A 183 14.56 -3.05 4.24
CA THR A 183 15.62 -3.91 4.81
C THR A 183 15.10 -4.82 5.93
N GLU A 184 14.00 -4.45 6.59
CA GLU A 184 13.41 -5.23 7.69
C GLU A 184 12.41 -6.29 7.23
N GLU A 185 11.78 -6.11 6.04
CA GLU A 185 10.84 -7.06 5.44
C GLU A 185 11.53 -8.04 4.49
#